data_259b569239188e8be97fa384899eadb6
#
_entry.id   259b569239188e8be97fa384899eadb6
#
_cell.length_a   1.000
_cell.length_b   1.000
_cell.length_c   1.000
_cell.angle_alpha   90.00
_cell.angle_beta   90.00
_cell.angle_gamma   90.00
#
_symmetry.space_group_name_H-M   'P 1'
#
loop_
_entity.id
_entity.type
_entity.pdbx_description
1 polymer ?
#
loop_
_entity_poly.entity_id
_entity_poly.type
_entity_poly.pdbx_seq_one_letter_code
_entity_poly.pdbx_strand_id
1 'polypeptide(L)'
;MTRRRAWLPLAGLALALWLAPALLLRFALPRLAASAGGAIEVDGAWPALPFGVRAAHLRIARDGRELALDDLRAVWLPVGPRLTARVADGTLLVHGEGLLASSGFVRLQGVALESLAAVLAAPLSLRGRADGIWRFGPAASVEGSVSRGALVVQRPAPLEVPFAQLVISAARAPVSGEWSVRWLDIQGPPLSGSASGTIGADGRLAFDADIRELGEPVRTFLGLMKLPTEPLPVSLSLQGTLAQPRLVARAATGAPPER
;
A
#
# COMPACT_ATOMS: atom_id res chain seq x y z
N MET A 1 22.45 -27.80 48.79
CA MET A 1 21.68 -26.51 48.73
C MET A 1 22.07 -25.58 47.57
N THR A 2 22.78 -26.00 46.57
CA THR A 2 23.36 -25.13 45.51
C THR A 2 22.55 -25.03 44.19
N ARG A 3 21.57 -25.88 43.94
CA ARG A 3 20.78 -25.86 42.68
C ARG A 3 19.78 -24.68 42.56
N ARG A 4 19.31 -24.10 43.65
CA ARG A 4 18.32 -22.99 43.61
C ARG A 4 18.91 -21.64 43.16
N ARG A 5 20.24 -21.39 43.30
CA ARG A 5 20.85 -20.11 42.91
C ARG A 5 21.16 -19.95 41.43
N ALA A 6 21.18 -21.04 40.66
CA ALA A 6 21.46 -20.99 39.21
C ALA A 6 20.24 -20.56 38.38
N TRP A 7 19.01 -20.67 38.89
CA TRP A 7 17.79 -20.29 38.17
C TRP A 7 17.48 -18.79 38.18
N LEU A 8 17.99 -18.05 39.18
CA LEU A 8 17.73 -16.61 39.29
C LEU A 8 18.28 -15.80 38.10
N PRO A 9 19.56 -15.99 37.67
CA PRO A 9 20.09 -15.26 36.51
C PRO A 9 19.40 -15.66 35.22
N LEU A 10 19.01 -16.93 35.05
CA LEU A 10 18.25 -17.39 33.87
C LEU A 10 16.85 -16.80 33.82
N ALA A 11 16.16 -16.75 34.97
CA ALA A 11 14.85 -16.12 35.07
C ALA A 11 14.95 -14.61 34.81
N GLY A 12 15.96 -13.93 35.31
CA GLY A 12 16.24 -12.53 35.07
C GLY A 12 16.50 -12.24 33.58
N LEU A 13 17.32 -13.07 32.94
CA LEU A 13 17.56 -12.95 31.48
C LEU A 13 16.30 -13.18 30.66
N ALA A 14 15.51 -14.21 30.98
CA ALA A 14 14.26 -14.49 30.30
C ALA A 14 13.25 -13.32 30.46
N LEU A 15 13.15 -12.75 31.66
CA LEU A 15 12.33 -11.58 31.94
C LEU A 15 12.81 -10.35 31.15
N ALA A 16 14.12 -10.11 31.11
CA ALA A 16 14.71 -9.01 30.36
C ALA A 16 14.45 -9.14 28.85
N LEU A 17 14.64 -10.33 28.28
CA LEU A 17 14.32 -10.62 26.88
C LEU A 17 12.81 -10.47 26.58
N TRP A 18 11.95 -10.83 27.51
CA TRP A 18 10.51 -10.68 27.36
C TRP A 18 10.05 -9.23 27.42
N LEU A 19 10.69 -8.39 28.27
CA LEU A 19 10.39 -6.96 28.38
C LEU A 19 11.03 -6.12 27.26
N ALA A 20 12.13 -6.57 26.69
CA ALA A 20 12.93 -5.83 25.72
C ALA A 20 12.10 -5.25 24.55
N PRO A 21 11.18 -5.99 23.89
CA PRO A 21 10.38 -5.45 22.78
C PRO A 21 9.52 -4.25 23.19
N ALA A 22 8.90 -4.30 24.38
CA ALA A 22 8.07 -3.21 24.89
C ALA A 22 8.90 -1.97 25.25
N LEU A 23 10.09 -2.17 25.84
CA LEU A 23 11.02 -1.08 26.16
C LEU A 23 11.59 -0.45 24.88
N LEU A 24 11.95 -1.25 23.89
CA LEU A 24 12.40 -0.76 22.58
C LEU A 24 11.33 0.07 21.89
N LEU A 25 10.08 -0.42 21.85
CA LEU A 25 8.98 0.32 21.27
C LEU A 25 8.74 1.64 21.98
N ARG A 26 8.77 1.64 23.30
CA ARG A 26 8.45 2.83 24.12
C ARG A 26 9.56 3.89 24.15
N PHE A 27 10.84 3.47 24.14
CA PHE A 27 11.95 4.39 24.38
C PHE A 27 12.92 4.54 23.22
N ALA A 28 13.20 3.46 22.47
CA ALA A 28 14.18 3.52 21.40
C ALA A 28 13.57 4.02 20.08
N LEU A 29 12.41 3.51 19.69
CA LEU A 29 11.77 3.91 18.44
C LEU A 29 11.42 5.42 18.35
N PRO A 30 10.86 6.07 19.40
CA PRO A 30 10.63 7.51 19.35
C PRO A 30 11.91 8.33 19.14
N ARG A 31 13.02 7.92 19.78
CA ARG A 31 14.31 8.59 19.62
C ARG A 31 14.89 8.40 18.22
N LEU A 32 14.80 7.19 17.67
CA LEU A 32 15.23 6.92 16.29
C LEU A 32 14.38 7.68 15.27
N ALA A 33 13.08 7.75 15.48
CA ALA A 33 12.20 8.52 14.61
C ALA A 33 12.54 10.02 14.65
N ALA A 34 12.76 10.58 15.83
CA ALA A 34 13.16 11.98 15.97
C ALA A 34 14.47 12.28 15.25
N SER A 35 15.47 11.37 15.30
CA SER A 35 16.71 11.54 14.55
C SER A 35 16.53 11.48 13.03
N ALA A 36 15.45 10.84 12.55
CA ALA A 36 15.08 10.73 11.13
C ALA A 36 14.06 11.80 10.68
N GLY A 37 13.79 12.83 11.52
CA GLY A 37 12.83 13.88 11.20
C GLY A 37 11.36 13.51 11.32
N GLY A 38 11.06 12.41 12.02
CA GLY A 38 9.71 11.95 12.32
C GLY A 38 9.42 11.97 13.82
N ALA A 39 8.17 11.74 14.19
CA ALA A 39 7.74 11.53 15.57
C ALA A 39 7.00 10.21 15.68
N ILE A 40 7.29 9.46 16.75
CA ILE A 40 6.53 8.26 17.13
C ILE A 40 6.08 8.42 18.57
N GLU A 41 4.78 8.34 18.78
CA GLU A 41 4.15 8.33 20.10
C GLU A 41 3.58 6.93 20.36
N VAL A 42 3.82 6.39 21.56
CA VAL A 42 3.40 5.04 21.92
C VAL A 42 2.73 5.09 23.29
N ASP A 43 1.45 4.72 23.33
CA ASP A 43 0.68 4.61 24.55
C ASP A 43 0.36 3.16 24.86
N GLY A 44 0.46 2.81 26.16
CA GLY A 44 0.06 1.50 26.66
C GLY A 44 0.90 0.36 26.10
N ALA A 45 2.23 0.53 26.00
CA ALA A 45 3.12 -0.53 25.56
C ALA A 45 3.34 -1.58 26.66
N TRP A 46 2.96 -2.84 26.39
CA TRP A 46 3.06 -4.00 27.27
C TRP A 46 3.66 -5.20 26.54
N PRO A 47 4.42 -6.06 27.23
CA PRO A 47 4.85 -7.32 26.66
C PRO A 47 3.71 -8.21 26.22
N ALA A 48 3.86 -8.92 25.12
CA ALA A 48 2.93 -9.93 24.61
C ALA A 48 3.58 -11.31 24.55
N LEU A 49 2.81 -12.35 24.86
CA LEU A 49 3.26 -13.73 24.74
C LEU A 49 3.15 -14.23 23.29
N PRO A 50 4.06 -15.12 22.84
CA PRO A 50 5.22 -15.65 23.59
C PRO A 50 6.39 -14.67 23.66
N PHE A 51 6.71 -13.94 22.57
CA PHE A 51 7.73 -12.88 22.50
C PHE A 51 7.19 -11.75 21.64
N GLY A 52 6.79 -10.65 22.28
CA GLY A 52 6.20 -9.57 21.51
C GLY A 52 5.83 -8.38 22.36
N VAL A 53 5.09 -7.47 21.74
CA VAL A 53 4.61 -6.24 22.33
C VAL A 53 3.18 -5.98 21.93
N ARG A 54 2.42 -5.36 22.81
CA ARG A 54 1.12 -4.72 22.55
C ARG A 54 1.25 -3.24 22.83
N ALA A 55 0.55 -2.43 22.05
CA ALA A 55 0.36 -1.02 22.35
C ALA A 55 -1.11 -0.67 22.09
N ALA A 56 -1.70 0.14 22.98
CA ALA A 56 -3.07 0.61 22.79
C ALA A 56 -3.14 1.54 21.58
N HIS A 57 -2.20 2.49 21.52
CA HIS A 57 -2.10 3.47 20.42
C HIS A 57 -0.63 3.64 20.01
N LEU A 58 -0.41 3.67 18.72
CA LEU A 58 0.87 4.03 18.10
C LEU A 58 0.60 5.08 17.04
N ARG A 59 1.19 6.26 17.18
CA ARG A 59 1.13 7.34 16.19
C ARG A 59 2.48 7.53 15.56
N ILE A 60 2.51 7.59 14.25
CA ILE A 60 3.71 7.86 13.44
C ILE A 60 3.45 9.11 12.65
N ALA A 61 4.18 10.19 12.94
CA ALA A 61 4.06 11.44 12.22
C ALA A 61 5.35 11.75 11.46
N ARG A 62 5.22 12.15 10.20
CA ARG A 62 6.32 12.59 9.35
C ARG A 62 5.82 13.56 8.28
N ASP A 63 6.54 14.65 8.06
CA ASP A 63 6.26 15.66 7.01
C ASP A 63 4.80 16.16 7.02
N GLY A 64 4.23 16.39 8.22
CA GLY A 64 2.85 16.86 8.40
C GLY A 64 1.78 15.79 8.13
N ARG A 65 2.17 14.53 7.94
CA ARG A 65 1.27 13.38 7.78
C ARG A 65 1.32 12.52 9.03
N GLU A 66 0.20 11.90 9.36
CA GLU A 66 0.07 11.07 10.55
C GLU A 66 -0.57 9.72 10.21
N LEU A 67 0.00 8.65 10.76
CA LEU A 67 -0.56 7.31 10.75
C LEU A 67 -0.84 6.90 12.20
N ALA A 68 -2.10 6.64 12.50
CA ALA A 68 -2.53 6.12 13.79
C ALA A 68 -2.84 4.62 13.66
N LEU A 69 -2.27 3.83 14.56
CA LEU A 69 -2.50 2.40 14.70
C LEU A 69 -3.04 2.13 16.11
N ASP A 70 -4.20 1.50 16.18
CA ASP A 70 -4.83 1.11 17.43
C ASP A 70 -4.73 -0.39 17.65
N ASP A 71 -4.77 -0.83 18.90
CA ASP A 71 -4.68 -2.24 19.28
C ASP A 71 -3.51 -2.98 18.61
N LEU A 72 -2.37 -2.33 18.52
CA LEU A 72 -1.17 -2.92 17.94
C LEU A 72 -0.75 -4.15 18.73
N ARG A 73 -0.54 -5.25 18.03
CA ARG A 73 0.09 -6.45 18.56
C ARG A 73 1.15 -6.95 17.61
N ALA A 74 2.40 -6.92 18.04
CA ALA A 74 3.53 -7.49 17.32
C ALA A 74 4.08 -8.66 18.12
N VAL A 75 4.18 -9.84 17.51
CA VAL A 75 4.71 -11.06 18.13
C VAL A 75 5.72 -11.71 17.19
N TRP A 76 6.80 -12.24 17.79
CA TRP A 76 7.76 -13.08 17.08
C TRP A 76 7.39 -14.53 17.28
N LEU A 77 7.07 -15.21 16.20
CA LEU A 77 6.77 -16.63 16.16
C LEU A 77 7.96 -17.38 15.53
N PRO A 78 8.10 -18.70 15.75
CA PRO A 78 9.14 -19.48 15.07
C PRO A 78 9.09 -19.41 13.54
N VAL A 79 7.89 -19.19 12.98
CA VAL A 79 7.64 -19.04 11.54
C VAL A 79 7.91 -17.63 11.01
N GLY A 80 8.12 -16.65 11.90
CA GLY A 80 8.38 -15.25 11.55
C GLY A 80 7.56 -14.24 12.36
N PRO A 81 7.86 -12.95 12.22
CA PRO A 81 7.14 -11.89 12.91
C PRO A 81 5.72 -11.72 12.36
N ARG A 82 4.79 -11.45 13.26
CA ARG A 82 3.39 -11.12 12.94
C ARG A 82 2.99 -9.83 13.65
N LEU A 83 2.48 -8.88 12.89
CA LEU A 83 1.92 -7.63 13.41
C LEU A 83 0.45 -7.53 13.01
N THR A 84 -0.39 -7.19 13.97
CA THR A 84 -1.80 -6.86 13.75
C THR A 84 -2.09 -5.51 14.37
N ALA A 85 -2.87 -4.68 13.68
CA ALA A 85 -3.30 -3.38 14.19
C ALA A 85 -4.65 -3.01 13.58
N ARG A 86 -5.38 -2.12 14.24
CA ARG A 86 -6.49 -1.38 13.62
C ARG A 86 -5.96 -0.08 13.04
N VAL A 87 -6.44 0.28 11.85
CA VAL A 87 -6.13 1.53 11.16
C VAL A 87 -7.45 2.17 10.79
N ALA A 88 -7.83 3.22 11.46
CA ALA A 88 -9.17 3.78 11.40
C ALA A 88 -10.23 2.66 11.65
N ASP A 89 -11.16 2.47 10.71
CA ASP A 89 -12.20 1.43 10.83
C ASP A 89 -11.78 0.05 10.30
N GLY A 90 -10.57 -0.07 9.74
CA GLY A 90 -10.08 -1.29 9.12
C GLY A 90 -9.02 -2.03 9.94
N THR A 91 -8.56 -3.16 9.40
CA THR A 91 -7.51 -3.97 10.01
C THR A 91 -6.30 -4.11 9.11
N LEU A 92 -5.13 -4.04 9.70
CA LEU A 92 -3.83 -4.28 9.09
C LEU A 92 -3.22 -5.54 9.71
N LEU A 93 -2.82 -6.48 8.87
CA LEU A 93 -2.04 -7.65 9.26
C LEU A 93 -0.76 -7.69 8.43
N VAL A 94 0.38 -7.70 9.10
CA VAL A 94 1.68 -7.95 8.49
C VAL A 94 2.19 -9.29 8.99
N HIS A 95 2.63 -10.15 8.08
CA HIS A 95 3.25 -11.42 8.40
C HIS A 95 4.56 -11.54 7.62
N GLY A 96 5.65 -11.72 8.34
CA GLY A 96 6.96 -12.02 7.75
C GLY A 96 7.26 -13.51 7.83
N GLU A 97 7.95 -14.03 6.84
CA GLU A 97 8.41 -15.40 6.77
C GLU A 97 9.88 -15.48 7.18
N GLY A 98 10.18 -16.41 8.07
CA GLY A 98 11.52 -16.60 8.63
C GLY A 98 11.93 -15.51 9.64
N LEU A 99 13.08 -15.68 10.27
CA LEU A 99 13.56 -14.80 11.35
C LEU A 99 13.83 -13.36 10.89
N LEU A 100 14.27 -13.18 9.64
CA LEU A 100 14.63 -11.87 9.09
C LEU A 100 13.50 -11.21 8.29
N ALA A 101 12.35 -11.88 8.17
CA ALA A 101 11.19 -11.37 7.43
C ALA A 101 11.56 -10.86 6.01
N SER A 102 12.43 -11.59 5.29
CA SER A 102 12.85 -11.24 3.93
C SER A 102 11.73 -11.41 2.89
N SER A 103 10.70 -12.17 3.22
CA SER A 103 9.45 -12.34 2.49
C SER A 103 8.27 -12.32 3.43
N GLY A 104 7.08 -12.20 2.89
CA GLY A 104 5.85 -12.21 3.69
C GLY A 104 4.71 -11.48 2.99
N PHE A 105 3.72 -11.09 3.77
CA PHE A 105 2.59 -10.34 3.23
C PHE A 105 2.05 -9.28 4.20
N VAL A 106 1.44 -8.27 3.60
CA VAL A 106 0.62 -7.26 4.27
C VAL A 106 -0.81 -7.46 3.77
N ARG A 107 -1.76 -7.66 4.68
CA ARG A 107 -3.18 -7.73 4.36
C ARG A 107 -3.88 -6.52 4.94
N LEU A 108 -4.68 -5.87 4.11
CA LEU A 108 -5.58 -4.78 4.47
C LEU A 108 -7.01 -5.29 4.39
N GLN A 109 -7.86 -4.90 5.34
CA GLN A 109 -9.28 -5.20 5.32
C GLN A 109 -10.06 -3.94 5.77
N GLY A 110 -10.79 -3.33 4.84
CA GLY A 110 -11.61 -2.14 5.07
C GLY A 110 -10.82 -0.90 5.51
N VAL A 111 -9.53 -0.81 5.21
CA VAL A 111 -8.67 0.31 5.65
C VAL A 111 -8.90 1.53 4.79
N ALA A 112 -9.19 2.68 5.39
CA ALA A 112 -9.25 3.96 4.70
C ALA A 112 -7.85 4.34 4.19
N LEU A 113 -7.71 4.55 2.87
CA LEU A 113 -6.43 4.86 2.24
C LEU A 113 -5.86 6.20 2.69
N GLU A 114 -6.73 7.14 3.07
CA GLU A 114 -6.33 8.43 3.63
C GLU A 114 -5.52 8.26 4.91
N SER A 115 -5.85 7.27 5.73
CA SER A 115 -5.12 6.94 6.96
C SER A 115 -3.72 6.39 6.69
N LEU A 116 -3.47 5.85 5.49
CA LEU A 116 -2.16 5.36 5.05
C LEU A 116 -1.34 6.44 4.32
N ALA A 117 -1.90 7.62 4.09
CA ALA A 117 -1.26 8.69 3.32
C ALA A 117 0.10 9.13 3.90
N ALA A 118 0.32 8.94 5.20
CA ALA A 118 1.61 9.19 5.85
C ALA A 118 2.73 8.26 5.36
N VAL A 119 2.36 7.04 4.96
CA VAL A 119 3.30 6.01 4.51
C VAL A 119 3.40 5.98 2.98
N LEU A 120 2.28 6.23 2.31
CA LEU A 120 2.19 6.17 0.85
C LEU A 120 2.51 7.55 0.26
N ALA A 121 3.78 7.83 0.00
CA ALA A 121 4.20 9.02 -0.76
C ALA A 121 3.88 8.84 -2.26
N ALA A 122 2.59 8.87 -2.64
CA ALA A 122 2.17 8.72 -4.02
C ALA A 122 1.85 10.07 -4.66
N PRO A 123 2.23 10.30 -5.94
CA PRO A 123 1.90 11.53 -6.69
C PRO A 123 0.40 11.63 -7.01
N LEU A 124 -0.34 10.55 -6.90
CA LEU A 124 -1.78 10.45 -7.06
C LEU A 124 -2.40 10.22 -5.70
N SER A 125 -3.39 11.03 -5.34
CA SER A 125 -4.16 10.81 -4.12
C SER A 125 -5.32 9.85 -4.46
N LEU A 126 -5.30 8.68 -3.86
CA LEU A 126 -6.38 7.70 -3.93
C LEU A 126 -7.09 7.69 -2.57
N ARG A 127 -8.40 7.88 -2.59
CA ARG A 127 -9.28 7.81 -1.42
C ARG A 127 -10.15 6.58 -1.52
N GLY A 128 -10.65 6.10 -0.39
CA GLY A 128 -11.58 4.99 -0.32
C GLY A 128 -11.14 3.89 0.64
N ARG A 129 -11.93 2.82 0.71
CA ARG A 129 -11.67 1.67 1.57
C ARG A 129 -10.94 0.58 0.80
N ALA A 130 -9.77 0.21 1.29
CA ALA A 130 -8.89 -0.77 0.68
C ALA A 130 -9.03 -2.14 1.34
N ASP A 131 -9.17 -3.15 0.50
CA ASP A 131 -9.09 -4.56 0.84
C ASP A 131 -8.06 -5.23 -0.07
N GLY A 132 -7.12 -6.00 0.48
CA GLY A 132 -6.15 -6.64 -0.38
C GLY A 132 -4.99 -7.28 0.35
N ILE A 133 -4.13 -7.90 -0.45
CA ILE A 133 -2.90 -8.54 0.00
C ILE A 133 -1.75 -8.04 -0.86
N TRP A 134 -0.74 -7.53 -0.20
CA TRP A 134 0.55 -7.25 -0.80
C TRP A 134 1.58 -8.26 -0.28
N ARG A 135 2.11 -9.10 -1.14
CA ARG A 135 3.25 -9.97 -0.84
C ARG A 135 4.53 -9.25 -1.16
N PHE A 136 5.47 -9.28 -0.24
CA PHE A 136 6.80 -8.72 -0.43
C PHE A 136 7.87 -9.81 -0.44
N GLY A 137 9.03 -9.51 -1.01
CA GLY A 137 10.12 -10.47 -1.21
C GLY A 137 10.47 -10.62 -2.69
N PRO A 138 11.18 -11.69 -3.07
CA PRO A 138 11.62 -11.90 -4.45
C PRO A 138 10.45 -11.97 -5.47
N ALA A 139 9.36 -12.63 -5.10
CA ALA A 139 8.14 -12.74 -5.91
C ALA A 139 7.03 -11.83 -5.37
N ALA A 140 7.32 -10.53 -5.28
CA ALA A 140 6.36 -9.56 -4.77
C ALA A 140 5.11 -9.49 -5.66
N SER A 141 3.92 -9.37 -5.04
CA SER A 141 2.66 -9.22 -5.76
C SER A 141 1.67 -8.36 -4.97
N VAL A 142 0.76 -7.73 -5.68
CA VAL A 142 -0.35 -6.94 -5.14
C VAL A 142 -1.64 -7.46 -5.74
N GLU A 143 -2.60 -7.78 -4.88
CA GLU A 143 -3.97 -8.12 -5.26
C GLU A 143 -4.90 -7.40 -4.30
N GLY A 144 -5.82 -6.59 -4.83
CA GLY A 144 -6.70 -5.85 -3.95
C GLY A 144 -7.76 -5.05 -4.68
N SER A 145 -8.63 -4.46 -3.89
CA SER A 145 -9.66 -3.56 -4.36
C SER A 145 -9.79 -2.34 -3.46
N VAL A 146 -10.26 -1.25 -4.04
CA VAL A 146 -10.66 -0.05 -3.31
C VAL A 146 -12.12 0.19 -3.62
N SER A 147 -12.95 0.30 -2.60
CA SER A 147 -14.38 0.54 -2.75
C SER A 147 -14.76 1.95 -2.30
N ARG A 148 -15.80 2.50 -2.95
CA ARG A 148 -16.37 3.82 -2.62
C ARG A 148 -15.29 4.90 -2.50
N GLY A 149 -14.49 5.03 -3.55
CA GLY A 149 -13.32 5.88 -3.53
C GLY A 149 -13.39 7.01 -4.54
N ALA A 150 -12.30 7.79 -4.57
CA ALA A 150 -12.05 8.81 -5.56
C ALA A 150 -10.57 8.85 -5.94
N LEU A 151 -10.31 9.04 -7.21
CA LEU A 151 -8.99 9.36 -7.74
C LEU A 151 -8.86 10.87 -7.81
N VAL A 152 -7.89 11.45 -7.11
CA VAL A 152 -7.65 12.89 -7.10
C VAL A 152 -6.39 13.18 -7.89
N VAL A 153 -6.57 13.89 -9.00
CA VAL A 153 -5.49 14.39 -9.86
C VAL A 153 -5.33 15.89 -9.59
N GLN A 154 -4.11 16.34 -9.32
CA GLN A 154 -3.86 17.76 -8.99
C GLN A 154 -3.39 18.59 -10.19
N ARG A 155 -2.82 17.96 -11.21
CA ARG A 155 -2.28 18.63 -12.40
C ARG A 155 -2.70 17.92 -13.68
N PRO A 156 -2.94 18.62 -14.80
CA PRO A 156 -2.81 20.07 -15.00
C PRO A 156 -3.90 20.91 -14.33
N ALA A 157 -5.05 20.34 -14.06
CA ALA A 157 -6.16 20.93 -13.32
C ALA A 157 -6.63 19.98 -12.21
N PRO A 158 -7.15 20.49 -11.09
CA PRO A 158 -7.69 19.61 -10.05
C PRO A 158 -8.90 18.86 -10.59
N LEU A 159 -8.86 17.53 -10.52
CA LEU A 159 -9.94 16.65 -10.92
C LEU A 159 -10.11 15.57 -9.84
N GLU A 160 -11.33 15.42 -9.36
CA GLU A 160 -11.72 14.33 -8.49
C GLU A 160 -12.68 13.41 -9.26
N VAL A 161 -12.28 12.15 -9.46
CA VAL A 161 -13.02 11.13 -10.17
C VAL A 161 -13.50 10.10 -9.17
N PRO A 162 -14.77 10.17 -8.74
CA PRO A 162 -15.33 9.14 -7.87
C PRO A 162 -15.48 7.82 -8.62
N PHE A 163 -15.38 6.71 -7.89
CA PHE A 163 -15.62 5.37 -8.40
C PHE A 163 -16.30 4.50 -7.34
N ALA A 164 -17.04 3.49 -7.79
CA ALA A 164 -17.64 2.51 -6.91
C ALA A 164 -16.60 1.46 -6.47
N GLN A 165 -15.81 0.98 -7.42
CA GLN A 165 -14.79 -0.02 -7.20
C GLN A 165 -13.59 0.18 -8.13
N LEU A 166 -12.40 -0.04 -7.60
CA LEU A 166 -11.15 -0.18 -8.33
C LEU A 166 -10.51 -1.50 -7.91
N VAL A 167 -10.15 -2.34 -8.87
CA VAL A 167 -9.50 -3.64 -8.62
C VAL A 167 -8.13 -3.63 -9.28
N ILE A 168 -7.13 -4.15 -8.58
CA ILE A 168 -5.76 -4.24 -9.09
C ILE A 168 -5.17 -5.63 -8.85
N SER A 169 -4.45 -6.14 -9.85
CA SER A 169 -3.55 -7.29 -9.71
C SER A 169 -2.25 -7.00 -10.43
N ALA A 170 -1.16 -7.07 -9.67
CA ALA A 170 0.18 -6.83 -10.19
C ALA A 170 1.17 -7.83 -9.57
N ALA A 171 2.20 -8.18 -10.31
CA ALA A 171 3.27 -9.04 -9.83
C ALA A 171 4.63 -8.53 -10.32
N ARG A 172 5.64 -8.69 -9.48
CA ARG A 172 7.02 -8.33 -9.79
C ARG A 172 7.78 -9.53 -10.32
N ALA A 173 8.46 -9.37 -11.44
CA ALA A 173 9.37 -10.38 -11.96
C ALA A 173 10.62 -10.48 -11.06
N PRO A 174 10.98 -11.67 -10.56
CA PRO A 174 12.06 -11.81 -9.57
C PRO A 174 13.44 -11.39 -10.11
N VAL A 175 13.68 -11.58 -11.41
CA VAL A 175 14.98 -11.34 -12.04
C VAL A 175 15.12 -9.90 -12.55
N SER A 176 14.15 -9.43 -13.34
CA SER A 176 14.19 -8.07 -13.94
C SER A 176 13.79 -6.98 -12.95
N GLY A 177 13.07 -7.32 -11.89
CA GLY A 177 12.49 -6.34 -10.97
C GLY A 177 11.34 -5.53 -11.56
N GLU A 178 10.91 -5.84 -12.78
CA GLU A 178 9.79 -5.23 -13.48
C GLU A 178 8.46 -5.64 -12.85
N TRP A 179 7.55 -4.69 -12.70
CA TRP A 179 6.18 -4.95 -12.29
C TRP A 179 5.28 -5.12 -13.50
N SER A 180 4.59 -6.24 -13.57
CA SER A 180 3.52 -6.49 -14.53
C SER A 180 2.17 -6.27 -13.86
N VAL A 181 1.44 -5.26 -14.28
CA VAL A 181 0.04 -5.02 -13.90
C VAL A 181 -0.83 -5.81 -14.86
N ARG A 182 -1.38 -6.93 -14.38
CA ARG A 182 -2.20 -7.84 -15.20
C ARG A 182 -3.54 -7.22 -15.53
N TRP A 183 -4.16 -6.60 -14.53
CA TRP A 183 -5.38 -5.81 -14.69
C TRP A 183 -5.46 -4.74 -13.60
N LEU A 184 -5.97 -3.63 -14.01
CA LEU A 184 -6.47 -2.56 -13.18
C LEU A 184 -7.83 -2.22 -13.78
N ASP A 185 -8.92 -2.42 -13.04
CA ASP A 185 -10.28 -2.18 -13.49
C ASP A 185 -10.93 -1.16 -12.58
N ILE A 186 -11.49 -0.11 -13.16
CA ILE A 186 -12.21 0.94 -12.46
C ILE A 186 -13.67 0.90 -12.89
N GLN A 187 -14.59 0.92 -11.94
CA GLN A 187 -16.02 0.82 -12.14
C GLN A 187 -16.75 1.92 -11.39
N GLY A 188 -17.63 2.59 -12.07
CA GLY A 188 -18.53 3.59 -11.50
C GLY A 188 -18.59 4.89 -12.32
N PRO A 189 -19.72 5.62 -12.28
CA PRO A 189 -19.80 6.92 -12.88
C PRO A 189 -18.87 7.90 -12.15
N PRO A 190 -18.08 8.79 -12.80
CA PRO A 190 -18.14 9.07 -14.24
C PRO A 190 -17.10 8.32 -15.08
N LEU A 191 -16.43 7.31 -14.56
CA LEU A 191 -15.38 6.59 -15.29
C LEU A 191 -15.50 5.09 -15.08
N SER A 192 -15.58 4.33 -16.18
CA SER A 192 -15.33 2.90 -16.15
C SER A 192 -14.36 2.50 -17.25
N GLY A 193 -13.48 1.55 -16.93
CA GLY A 193 -12.46 1.11 -17.87
C GLY A 193 -11.50 0.14 -17.23
N SER A 194 -10.58 -0.35 -18.06
CA SER A 194 -9.53 -1.27 -17.61
C SER A 194 -8.18 -0.85 -18.16
N ALA A 195 -7.12 -1.19 -17.46
CA ALA A 195 -5.76 -0.98 -17.90
C ALA A 195 -4.89 -2.18 -17.54
N SER A 196 -3.85 -2.41 -18.35
CA SER A 196 -2.80 -3.38 -18.09
C SER A 196 -1.48 -2.85 -18.61
N GLY A 197 -0.37 -3.38 -18.11
CA GLY A 197 0.93 -2.91 -18.57
C GLY A 197 2.06 -3.24 -17.64
N THR A 198 3.16 -2.53 -17.80
CA THR A 198 4.38 -2.77 -17.01
C THR A 198 4.99 -1.49 -16.45
N ILE A 199 5.71 -1.66 -15.34
CA ILE A 199 6.56 -0.64 -14.72
C ILE A 199 7.94 -1.24 -14.63
N GLY A 200 8.86 -0.74 -15.45
CA GLY A 200 10.26 -1.17 -15.44
C GLY A 200 10.94 -0.88 -14.09
N ALA A 201 12.00 -1.60 -13.80
CA ALA A 201 12.82 -1.35 -12.61
C ALA A 201 13.45 0.06 -12.61
N ASP A 202 13.62 0.66 -13.76
CA ASP A 202 14.07 2.04 -13.99
C ASP A 202 12.94 3.09 -13.91
N GLY A 203 11.71 2.64 -13.58
CA GLY A 203 10.52 3.50 -13.49
C GLY A 203 9.87 3.81 -14.83
N ARG A 204 10.25 3.16 -15.93
CA ARG A 204 9.55 3.30 -17.21
C ARG A 204 8.15 2.71 -17.14
N LEU A 205 7.23 3.42 -17.76
CA LEU A 205 5.81 3.05 -17.81
C LEU A 205 5.46 2.60 -19.25
N ALA A 206 4.73 1.50 -19.34
CA ALA A 206 4.12 1.03 -20.57
C ALA A 206 2.76 0.42 -20.24
N PHE A 207 1.69 1.22 -20.32
CA PHE A 207 0.33 0.79 -20.03
C PHE A 207 -0.57 1.04 -21.22
N ASP A 208 -1.50 0.13 -21.42
CA ASP A 208 -2.64 0.29 -22.28
C ASP A 208 -3.93 0.36 -21.43
N ALA A 209 -4.79 1.29 -21.74
CA ALA A 209 -6.04 1.52 -21.05
C ALA A 209 -7.19 1.64 -22.03
N ASP A 210 -8.30 0.97 -21.74
CA ASP A 210 -9.53 1.02 -22.49
C ASP A 210 -10.63 1.61 -21.61
N ILE A 211 -11.11 2.79 -21.97
CA ILE A 211 -12.16 3.52 -21.27
C ILE A 211 -13.50 3.17 -21.92
N ARG A 212 -14.38 2.54 -21.15
CA ARG A 212 -15.70 2.08 -21.60
C ARG A 212 -16.79 3.13 -21.36
N GLU A 213 -16.68 3.87 -20.27
CA GLU A 213 -17.61 4.94 -19.91
C GLU A 213 -16.84 6.18 -19.51
N LEU A 214 -17.31 7.33 -19.99
CA LEU A 214 -16.64 8.61 -19.81
C LEU A 214 -17.69 9.69 -19.52
N GLY A 215 -17.79 10.07 -18.26
CA GLY A 215 -18.65 11.17 -17.82
C GLY A 215 -18.03 12.55 -18.03
N GLU A 216 -18.85 13.58 -17.91
CA GLU A 216 -18.50 14.96 -18.26
C GLU A 216 -17.22 15.50 -17.61
N PRO A 217 -16.95 15.32 -16.30
CA PRO A 217 -15.74 15.86 -15.70
C PRO A 217 -14.46 15.28 -16.31
N VAL A 218 -14.46 13.96 -16.61
CA VAL A 218 -13.30 13.27 -17.18
C VAL A 218 -13.18 13.59 -18.66
N ARG A 219 -14.31 13.73 -19.40
CA ARG A 219 -14.32 14.14 -20.79
C ARG A 219 -13.71 15.53 -20.98
N THR A 220 -14.11 16.49 -20.18
CA THR A 220 -13.55 17.84 -20.19
C THR A 220 -12.04 17.81 -19.89
N PHE A 221 -11.61 17.03 -18.89
CA PHE A 221 -10.19 16.91 -18.55
C PHE A 221 -9.38 16.32 -19.70
N LEU A 222 -9.84 15.24 -20.33
CA LEU A 222 -9.17 14.64 -21.50
C LEU A 222 -9.14 15.62 -22.68
N GLY A 223 -10.21 16.38 -22.90
CA GLY A 223 -10.27 17.43 -23.90
C GLY A 223 -9.21 18.52 -23.69
N LEU A 224 -8.98 18.96 -22.45
CA LEU A 224 -7.90 19.88 -22.10
C LEU A 224 -6.52 19.31 -22.46
N MET A 225 -6.35 18.02 -22.35
CA MET A 225 -5.12 17.31 -22.75
C MET A 225 -5.05 17.00 -24.24
N LYS A 226 -6.03 17.42 -25.04
CA LYS A 226 -6.17 17.12 -26.47
C LYS A 226 -6.21 15.62 -26.78
N LEU A 227 -6.80 14.84 -25.87
CA LEU A 227 -7.00 13.41 -26.04
C LEU A 227 -8.41 13.12 -26.56
N PRO A 228 -8.60 12.03 -27.33
CA PRO A 228 -9.89 11.65 -27.83
C PRO A 228 -10.85 11.30 -26.69
N THR A 229 -12.11 11.68 -26.85
CA THR A 229 -13.18 11.38 -25.90
C THR A 229 -14.30 10.56 -26.55
N GLU A 230 -14.25 10.40 -27.86
CA GLU A 230 -15.19 9.65 -28.72
C GLU A 230 -14.48 9.09 -29.95
N PRO A 231 -14.97 7.97 -30.55
CA PRO A 231 -16.04 7.11 -30.04
C PRO A 231 -15.58 6.22 -28.89
N LEU A 232 -16.52 5.79 -28.04
CA LEU A 232 -16.24 4.81 -26.99
C LEU A 232 -16.24 3.38 -27.60
N PRO A 233 -15.37 2.46 -27.10
CA PRO A 233 -14.37 2.68 -26.07
C PRO A 233 -13.17 3.50 -26.57
N VAL A 234 -12.64 4.37 -25.71
CA VAL A 234 -11.43 5.14 -26.01
C VAL A 234 -10.21 4.36 -25.51
N SER A 235 -9.30 4.07 -26.42
CA SER A 235 -8.03 3.40 -26.08
C SER A 235 -6.90 4.42 -25.91
N LEU A 236 -6.25 4.40 -24.77
CA LEU A 236 -5.14 5.27 -24.40
C LEU A 236 -3.91 4.44 -24.05
N SER A 237 -2.73 5.00 -24.28
CA SER A 237 -1.46 4.43 -23.83
C SER A 237 -0.77 5.41 -22.90
N LEU A 238 -0.35 4.92 -21.71
CA LEU A 238 0.46 5.68 -20.76
C LEU A 238 1.90 5.22 -20.89
N GLN A 239 2.77 6.13 -21.28
CA GLN A 239 4.17 5.88 -21.54
C GLN A 239 5.07 6.87 -20.80
N GLY A 240 6.38 6.71 -20.87
CA GLY A 240 7.35 7.60 -20.24
C GLY A 240 7.92 7.04 -18.94
N THR A 241 8.00 7.86 -17.89
CA THR A 241 8.51 7.46 -16.58
C THR A 241 7.55 7.87 -15.48
N LEU A 242 7.70 7.27 -14.29
CA LEU A 242 6.93 7.67 -13.10
C LEU A 242 7.05 9.18 -12.79
N ALA A 243 8.21 9.79 -13.09
CA ALA A 243 8.42 11.23 -12.90
C ALA A 243 7.80 12.09 -14.01
N GLN A 244 7.71 11.56 -15.22
CA GLN A 244 7.20 12.25 -16.41
C GLN A 244 6.29 11.32 -17.23
N PRO A 245 5.10 11.01 -16.74
CA PRO A 245 4.14 10.19 -17.47
C PRO A 245 3.57 10.96 -18.67
N ARG A 246 3.39 10.27 -19.77
CA ARG A 246 2.78 10.81 -21.00
C ARG A 246 1.59 9.93 -21.40
N LEU A 247 0.45 10.55 -21.50
CA LEU A 247 -0.76 9.89 -22.00
C LEU A 247 -0.92 10.19 -23.48
N VAL A 248 -1.08 9.16 -24.29
CA VAL A 248 -1.17 9.24 -25.75
C VAL A 248 -2.39 8.48 -26.23
N ALA A 249 -3.10 9.03 -27.23
CA ALA A 249 -4.16 8.30 -27.87
C ALA A 249 -3.57 7.08 -28.63
N ARG A 250 -4.16 5.92 -28.42
CA ARG A 250 -3.84 4.73 -29.21
C ARG A 250 -4.70 4.77 -30.47
N ALA A 251 -4.06 4.65 -31.63
CA ALA A 251 -4.82 4.47 -32.86
C ALA A 251 -5.69 3.22 -32.74
N ALA A 252 -7.00 3.34 -33.02
CA ALA A 252 -7.87 2.17 -33.07
C ALA A 252 -7.23 1.16 -34.02
N THR A 253 -6.78 0.04 -33.48
CA THR A 253 -6.26 -1.06 -34.32
C THR A 253 -7.45 -1.53 -35.13
N GLY A 254 -7.39 -1.32 -36.45
CA GLY A 254 -8.51 -1.49 -37.37
C GLY A 254 -9.25 -2.79 -37.16
N ALA A 255 -10.56 -2.72 -37.24
CA ALA A 255 -11.39 -3.90 -37.33
C ALA A 255 -10.83 -4.83 -38.41
N PRO A 256 -10.75 -6.16 -38.16
CA PRO A 256 -10.35 -7.09 -39.20
C PRO A 256 -11.30 -6.90 -40.39
N PRO A 257 -10.81 -6.95 -41.65
CA PRO A 257 -11.67 -6.82 -42.79
C PRO A 257 -12.71 -7.93 -42.73
N GLU A 258 -13.97 -7.52 -42.71
CA GLU A 258 -15.10 -8.44 -42.90
C GLU A 258 -14.86 -9.23 -44.19
N ARG A 259 -14.78 -10.55 -44.07
CA ARG A 259 -14.80 -11.50 -45.21
C ARG A 259 -16.18 -12.08 -45.35
#